data_8cced5e87783cf7d4b140076a8a8231a
#
_entry.id   8cced5e87783cf7d4b140076a8a8231a
#
_cell.length_a   1.000
_cell.length_b   1.000
_cell.length_c   1.000
_cell.angle_alpha   90.00
_cell.angle_beta   90.00
_cell.angle_gamma   90.00
#
_symmetry.space_group_name_H-M   'P 1'
#
loop_
_entity.id
_entity.type
_entity.pdbx_description
1 polymer ?
#
loop_
_entity_poly.entity_id
_entity_poly.type
_entity_poly.pdbx_seq_one_letter_code
_entity_poly.pdbx_strand_id
1 'polypeptide(L)'
;LAERSQKDGQAINAFCKRLYDHTFLAKYYYQKPEKIGRGTLQSAPNIRRFFAGEWLEWFALMKLLAFFQERRRAVSCTRNLSVIFPNEDLHELDVFFLVDGATPVCIECKTGEFRQEIDKYLRLKKRLGIDRSQFILCCTGLSDEQAAGLSGMYELSFVSPAGFVAHLSKLF
;
A
#
# COMPACT_ATOMS: atom_id res chain seq x y z
N LEU A 1 12.90 17.55 10.50
CA LEU A 1 12.03 17.94 9.38
C LEU A 1 12.14 19.45 9.22
N ALA A 2 12.64 19.90 8.05
CA ALA A 2 12.73 21.33 7.71
C ALA A 2 11.35 22.00 7.86
N GLU A 3 11.36 23.27 8.26
CA GLU A 3 10.16 24.08 8.48
C GLU A 3 9.22 24.03 7.27
N ARG A 4 8.20 23.25 7.39
CA ARG A 4 7.02 23.32 6.54
C ARG A 4 6.00 24.23 7.22
N SER A 5 5.01 24.71 6.50
CA SER A 5 4.06 25.71 6.96
C SER A 5 3.49 25.37 8.36
N GLN A 6 3.04 26.37 9.09
CA GLN A 6 2.36 26.19 10.39
C GLN A 6 1.18 25.21 10.29
N LYS A 7 0.51 25.16 9.13
CA LYS A 7 -0.57 24.21 8.81
C LYS A 7 -0.08 22.76 8.78
N ASP A 8 1.09 22.51 8.20
CA ASP A 8 1.69 21.16 8.16
C ASP A 8 2.09 20.69 9.55
N GLY A 9 2.67 21.58 10.37
CA GLY A 9 3.00 21.29 11.76
C GLY A 9 1.77 20.93 12.60
N GLN A 10 0.66 21.63 12.41
CA GLN A 10 -0.61 21.32 13.07
C GLN A 10 -1.18 19.98 12.62
N ALA A 11 -1.15 19.69 11.32
CA ALA A 11 -1.62 18.41 10.75
C ALA A 11 -0.80 17.22 11.28
N ILE A 12 0.53 17.33 11.30
CA ILE A 12 1.43 16.32 11.85
C ILE A 12 1.17 16.09 13.34
N ASN A 13 1.02 17.18 14.12
CA ASN A 13 0.73 17.07 15.56
C ASN A 13 -0.63 16.39 15.80
N ALA A 14 -1.66 16.77 15.06
CA ALA A 14 -2.98 16.14 15.16
C ALA A 14 -2.94 14.65 14.79
N PHE A 15 -2.17 14.28 13.75
CA PHE A 15 -1.97 12.91 13.35
C PHE A 15 -1.24 12.11 14.45
N CYS A 16 -0.14 12.61 14.97
CA CYS A 16 0.60 11.94 16.05
C CYS A 16 -0.23 11.80 17.33
N LYS A 17 -1.07 12.80 17.64
CA LYS A 17 -2.02 12.70 18.76
C LYS A 17 -3.03 11.58 18.55
N ARG A 18 -3.59 11.43 17.36
CA ARG A 18 -4.47 10.30 17.02
C ARG A 18 -3.77 8.96 17.17
N LEU A 19 -2.52 8.83 16.72
CA LEU A 19 -1.74 7.62 16.91
C LEU A 19 -1.56 7.28 18.39
N TYR A 20 -1.35 8.29 19.23
CA TYR A 20 -1.27 8.12 20.69
C TYR A 20 -2.64 7.71 21.28
N ASP A 21 -3.72 8.41 20.92
CA ASP A 21 -5.07 8.15 21.41
C ASP A 21 -5.55 6.72 21.02
N HIS A 22 -5.08 6.20 19.88
CA HIS A 22 -5.35 4.84 19.41
C HIS A 22 -4.27 3.82 19.82
N THR A 23 -3.42 4.14 20.79
CA THR A 23 -2.40 3.24 21.36
C THR A 23 -1.31 2.74 20.42
N PHE A 24 -1.10 3.38 19.27
CA PHE A 24 0.06 3.10 18.42
C PHE A 24 1.36 3.65 19.02
N LEU A 25 1.26 4.79 19.71
CA LEU A 25 2.36 5.38 20.46
C LEU A 25 2.20 5.08 21.95
N ALA A 26 3.26 4.62 22.60
CA ALA A 26 3.33 4.46 24.05
C ALA A 26 3.50 5.82 24.73
N LYS A 27 4.17 6.75 24.08
CA LYS A 27 4.39 8.11 24.56
C LYS A 27 4.33 9.07 23.37
N TYR A 28 3.77 10.26 23.60
CA TYR A 28 3.82 11.36 22.65
C TYR A 28 3.79 12.69 23.39
N TYR A 29 4.61 13.63 22.98
CA TYR A 29 4.56 15.01 23.41
C TYR A 29 5.07 15.96 22.32
N TYR A 30 4.51 17.16 22.29
CA TYR A 30 4.89 18.21 21.34
C TYR A 30 5.50 19.40 22.06
N GLN A 31 6.75 19.70 21.74
CA GLN A 31 7.47 20.86 22.26
C GLN A 31 7.19 22.08 21.38
N LYS A 32 6.28 22.96 21.84
CA LYS A 32 5.85 24.14 21.08
C LYS A 32 6.99 25.10 20.71
N PRO A 33 7.94 25.44 21.60
CA PRO A 33 9.02 26.36 21.26
C PRO A 33 9.92 25.85 20.14
N GLU A 34 10.22 24.56 20.17
CA GLU A 34 11.12 23.90 19.23
C GLU A 34 10.38 23.36 17.99
N LYS A 35 9.04 23.37 17.99
CA LYS A 35 8.17 22.76 16.97
C LYS A 35 8.51 21.27 16.69
N ILE A 36 8.93 20.55 17.73
CA ILE A 36 9.33 19.14 17.63
C ILE A 36 8.30 18.24 18.30
N GLY A 37 7.75 17.28 17.55
CA GLY A 37 7.00 16.16 18.09
C GLY A 37 7.92 14.98 18.40
N ARG A 38 7.82 14.41 19.59
CA ARG A 38 8.55 13.20 19.99
C ARG A 38 7.57 12.13 20.41
N GLY A 39 7.76 10.93 19.86
CA GLY A 39 6.91 9.79 20.16
C GLY A 39 7.72 8.51 20.28
N THR A 40 7.22 7.57 21.07
CA THR A 40 7.77 6.22 21.19
C THR A 40 6.69 5.25 20.72
N LEU A 41 7.00 4.41 19.74
CA LEU A 41 6.09 3.35 19.29
C LEU A 41 5.85 2.33 20.39
N GLN A 42 4.67 1.73 20.40
CA GLN A 42 4.41 0.54 21.21
C GLN A 42 5.35 -0.60 20.79
N SER A 43 5.70 -1.46 21.75
CA SER A 43 6.62 -2.58 21.51
C SER A 43 5.97 -3.76 20.76
N ALA A 44 4.65 -3.77 20.62
CA ALA A 44 3.90 -4.84 19.97
C ALA A 44 4.40 -5.08 18.52
N PRO A 45 4.70 -6.34 18.14
CA PRO A 45 5.26 -6.66 16.83
C PRO A 45 4.41 -6.20 15.65
N ASN A 46 3.09 -6.30 15.73
CA ASN A 46 2.15 -5.84 14.71
C ASN A 46 2.23 -4.32 14.48
N ILE A 47 2.41 -3.52 15.54
CA ILE A 47 2.56 -2.06 15.41
C ILE A 47 3.89 -1.72 14.73
N ARG A 48 4.96 -2.44 15.08
CA ARG A 48 6.26 -2.24 14.43
C ARG A 48 6.21 -2.60 12.95
N ARG A 49 5.60 -3.73 12.58
CA ARG A 49 5.43 -4.14 11.18
C ARG A 49 4.58 -3.13 10.41
N PHE A 50 3.48 -2.66 11.00
CA PHE A 50 2.65 -1.61 10.39
C PHE A 50 3.50 -0.41 9.97
N PHE A 51 4.31 0.15 10.87
CA PHE A 51 5.17 1.30 10.54
C PHE A 51 6.39 0.93 9.69
N ALA A 52 6.78 -0.33 9.62
CA ALA A 52 7.86 -0.80 8.74
C ALA A 52 7.42 -0.93 7.27
N GLY A 53 6.11 -0.94 6.98
CA GLY A 53 5.64 -1.01 5.59
C GLY A 53 4.22 -1.55 5.42
N GLU A 54 3.73 -2.39 6.33
CA GLU A 54 2.39 -3.00 6.22
C GLU A 54 1.23 -1.98 6.15
N TRP A 55 1.46 -0.72 6.57
CA TRP A 55 0.46 0.34 6.46
C TRP A 55 0.00 0.57 5.02
N LEU A 56 0.89 0.32 4.02
CA LEU A 56 0.57 0.51 2.61
C LEU A 56 -0.39 -0.57 2.10
N GLU A 57 -0.27 -1.80 2.59
CA GLU A 57 -1.21 -2.89 2.29
C GLU A 57 -2.61 -2.58 2.85
N TRP A 58 -2.67 -2.08 4.10
CA TRP A 58 -3.92 -1.60 4.69
C TRP A 58 -4.52 -0.44 3.92
N PHE A 59 -3.68 0.49 3.48
CA PHE A 59 -4.11 1.61 2.63
C PHE A 59 -4.72 1.09 1.32
N ALA A 60 -4.04 0.19 0.61
CA ALA A 60 -4.51 -0.39 -0.64
C ALA A 60 -5.83 -1.15 -0.44
N LEU A 61 -5.92 -2.01 0.59
CA LEU A 61 -7.13 -2.74 0.94
C LEU A 61 -8.31 -1.80 1.19
N MET A 62 -8.14 -0.79 2.04
CA MET A 62 -9.23 0.14 2.39
C MET A 62 -9.67 1.00 1.21
N LYS A 63 -8.72 1.43 0.36
CA LYS A 63 -9.04 2.18 -0.86
C LYS A 63 -9.84 1.35 -1.85
N LEU A 64 -9.50 0.08 -2.04
CA LEU A 64 -10.24 -0.85 -2.88
C LEU A 64 -11.65 -1.13 -2.34
N LEU A 65 -11.77 -1.42 -1.06
CA LEU A 65 -13.07 -1.65 -0.45
C LEU A 65 -13.99 -0.45 -0.63
N ALA A 66 -13.51 0.77 -0.34
CA ALA A 66 -14.28 1.99 -0.54
C ALA A 66 -14.67 2.17 -2.02
N PHE A 67 -13.73 1.97 -2.95
CA PHE A 67 -13.96 2.09 -4.38
C PHE A 67 -15.06 1.17 -4.90
N PHE A 68 -15.07 -0.10 -4.50
CA PHE A 68 -16.08 -1.06 -4.93
C PHE A 68 -17.40 -0.91 -4.18
N GLN A 69 -17.36 -0.50 -2.91
CA GLN A 69 -18.58 -0.18 -2.15
C GLN A 69 -19.35 0.98 -2.78
N GLU A 70 -18.66 2.06 -3.16
CA GLU A 70 -19.27 3.20 -3.86
C GLU A 70 -19.93 2.77 -5.19
N ARG A 71 -19.35 1.79 -5.88
CA ARG A 71 -19.86 1.25 -7.15
C ARG A 71 -20.83 0.08 -7.00
N ARG A 72 -21.15 -0.31 -5.76
CA ARG A 72 -22.04 -1.43 -5.43
C ARG A 72 -21.63 -2.74 -6.11
N ARG A 73 -20.33 -2.97 -6.27
CA ARG A 73 -19.80 -4.21 -6.83
C ARG A 73 -19.44 -5.20 -5.73
N ALA A 74 -19.71 -6.48 -5.98
CA ALA A 74 -19.35 -7.55 -5.05
C ALA A 74 -17.84 -7.82 -5.13
N VAL A 75 -17.20 -7.96 -3.96
CA VAL A 75 -15.78 -8.30 -3.88
C VAL A 75 -15.53 -9.28 -2.74
N SER A 76 -14.64 -10.23 -2.99
CA SER A 76 -13.97 -11.01 -1.97
C SER A 76 -12.53 -10.53 -1.89
N CYS A 77 -11.98 -10.36 -0.69
CA CYS A 77 -10.63 -9.85 -0.52
C CYS A 77 -9.92 -10.47 0.67
N THR A 78 -8.60 -10.46 0.58
CA THR A 78 -7.73 -10.86 1.68
C THR A 78 -6.40 -10.11 1.62
N ARG A 79 -5.71 -10.06 2.74
CA ARG A 79 -4.29 -9.68 2.82
C ARG A 79 -3.46 -10.94 3.11
N ASN A 80 -2.19 -10.87 2.72
CA ASN A 80 -1.20 -11.91 2.99
C ASN A 80 -1.67 -13.28 2.48
N LEU A 81 -2.16 -13.31 1.23
CA LEU A 81 -2.61 -14.55 0.60
C LEU A 81 -1.40 -15.37 0.19
N SER A 82 -1.21 -16.52 0.86
CA SER A 82 -0.19 -17.48 0.47
C SER A 82 -0.67 -18.33 -0.71
N VAL A 83 0.09 -18.31 -1.80
CA VAL A 83 -0.14 -19.14 -2.99
C VAL A 83 0.98 -20.16 -3.09
N ILE A 84 0.61 -21.44 -3.07
CA ILE A 84 1.53 -22.55 -3.26
C ILE A 84 1.34 -23.11 -4.67
N PHE A 85 2.40 -23.14 -5.46
CA PHE A 85 2.37 -23.68 -6.80
C PHE A 85 2.75 -25.20 -6.79
N PRO A 86 2.42 -25.95 -7.85
CA PRO A 86 2.70 -27.40 -7.90
C PRO A 86 4.17 -27.81 -7.70
N ASN A 87 5.11 -26.90 -7.93
CA ASN A 87 6.54 -27.11 -7.66
C ASN A 87 6.96 -26.70 -6.24
N GLU A 88 5.98 -26.53 -5.33
CA GLU A 88 6.16 -26.12 -3.93
C GLU A 88 6.72 -24.70 -3.71
N ASP A 89 6.84 -23.89 -4.75
CA ASP A 89 7.16 -22.47 -4.59
C ASP A 89 6.03 -21.75 -3.86
N LEU A 90 6.37 -21.15 -2.74
CA LEU A 90 5.46 -20.32 -1.94
C LEU A 90 5.63 -18.85 -2.33
N HIS A 91 4.51 -18.20 -2.65
CA HIS A 91 4.44 -16.75 -2.82
C HIS A 91 3.36 -16.17 -1.91
N GLU A 92 3.66 -15.03 -1.33
CA GLU A 92 2.68 -14.23 -0.58
C GLU A 92 2.29 -13.04 -1.45
N LEU A 93 0.97 -12.81 -1.57
CA LEU A 93 0.40 -11.61 -2.19
C LEU A 93 -0.03 -10.66 -1.08
N ASP A 94 0.44 -9.44 -1.11
CA ASP A 94 0.17 -8.45 -0.06
C ASP A 94 -1.33 -8.16 0.05
N VAL A 95 -2.01 -7.93 -1.09
CA VAL A 95 -3.45 -7.73 -1.15
C VAL A 95 -4.02 -8.42 -2.39
N PHE A 96 -5.07 -9.21 -2.20
CA PHE A 96 -5.79 -9.90 -3.27
C PHE A 96 -7.26 -9.55 -3.25
N PHE A 97 -7.82 -9.34 -4.44
CA PHE A 97 -9.26 -9.14 -4.66
C PHE A 97 -9.77 -10.04 -5.77
N LEU A 98 -10.97 -10.55 -5.57
CA LEU A 98 -11.77 -11.20 -6.61
C LEU A 98 -13.05 -10.37 -6.80
N VAL A 99 -13.12 -9.66 -7.92
CA VAL A 99 -14.21 -8.73 -8.23
C VAL A 99 -15.31 -9.50 -8.99
N ASP A 100 -16.55 -9.38 -8.52
CA ASP A 100 -17.75 -10.06 -9.05
C ASP A 100 -17.57 -11.57 -9.22
N GLY A 101 -16.73 -12.18 -8.37
CA GLY A 101 -16.43 -13.61 -8.39
C GLY A 101 -15.63 -14.10 -9.61
N ALA A 102 -15.12 -13.19 -10.47
CA ALA A 102 -14.51 -13.56 -11.73
C ALA A 102 -13.16 -12.87 -12.00
N THR A 103 -12.99 -11.60 -11.64
CA THR A 103 -11.81 -10.81 -12.02
C THR A 103 -10.84 -10.71 -10.84
N PRO A 104 -9.70 -11.45 -10.88
CA PRO A 104 -8.67 -11.34 -9.87
C PRO A 104 -7.88 -10.03 -10.01
N VAL A 105 -7.52 -9.43 -8.89
CA VAL A 105 -6.60 -8.28 -8.82
C VAL A 105 -5.59 -8.55 -7.73
N CYS A 106 -4.31 -8.56 -8.10
CA CYS A 106 -3.19 -8.74 -7.19
C CYS A 106 -2.48 -7.40 -6.99
N ILE A 107 -2.20 -7.05 -5.75
CA ILE A 107 -1.50 -5.81 -5.42
C ILE A 107 -0.33 -6.15 -4.52
N GLU A 108 0.84 -5.73 -4.95
CA GLU A 108 2.08 -5.73 -4.19
C GLU A 108 2.37 -4.30 -3.71
N CYS A 109 2.75 -4.15 -2.47
CA CYS A 109 2.96 -2.86 -1.80
C CYS A 109 4.43 -2.66 -1.44
N LYS A 110 5.03 -1.57 -1.90
CA LYS A 110 6.45 -1.30 -1.66
C LYS A 110 6.67 0.11 -1.09
N THR A 111 7.28 0.17 0.08
CA THR A 111 7.66 1.42 0.75
C THR A 111 9.15 1.76 0.57
N GLY A 112 9.91 0.90 -0.10
CA GLY A 112 11.35 1.04 -0.35
C GLY A 112 11.75 0.58 -1.74
N GLU A 113 12.97 0.06 -1.87
CA GLU A 113 13.49 -0.44 -3.15
C GLU A 113 12.71 -1.67 -3.63
N PHE A 114 12.35 -1.70 -4.89
CA PHE A 114 11.54 -2.76 -5.51
C PHE A 114 12.14 -3.30 -6.82
N ARG A 115 13.09 -2.60 -7.42
CA ARG A 115 13.61 -2.92 -8.76
C ARG A 115 14.21 -4.32 -8.85
N GLN A 116 14.83 -4.78 -7.78
CA GLN A 116 15.43 -6.12 -7.71
C GLN A 116 14.37 -7.24 -7.69
N GLU A 117 13.12 -6.92 -7.39
CA GLU A 117 12.03 -7.88 -7.31
C GLU A 117 11.15 -7.92 -8.58
N ILE A 118 11.38 -7.06 -9.56
CA ILE A 118 10.54 -6.95 -10.77
C ILE A 118 10.43 -8.29 -11.50
N ASP A 119 11.55 -9.01 -11.68
CA ASP A 119 11.55 -10.32 -12.34
C ASP A 119 10.75 -11.38 -11.58
N LYS A 120 10.75 -11.31 -10.25
CA LYS A 120 9.90 -12.16 -9.41
C LYS A 120 8.42 -11.89 -9.70
N TYR A 121 8.01 -10.62 -9.77
CA TYR A 121 6.61 -10.26 -10.04
C TYR A 121 6.17 -10.59 -11.46
N LEU A 122 7.04 -10.42 -12.46
CA LEU A 122 6.76 -10.85 -13.83
C LEU A 122 6.50 -12.35 -13.92
N ARG A 123 7.33 -13.16 -13.27
CA ARG A 123 7.13 -14.62 -13.19
C ARG A 123 5.84 -14.98 -12.46
N LEU A 124 5.56 -14.31 -11.34
CA LEU A 124 4.35 -14.54 -10.54
C LEU A 124 3.10 -14.21 -11.35
N LYS A 125 3.04 -13.03 -11.98
CA LYS A 125 1.93 -12.64 -12.86
C LYS A 125 1.67 -13.67 -13.96
N LYS A 126 2.74 -14.14 -14.63
CA LYS A 126 2.66 -15.16 -15.67
C LYS A 126 2.10 -16.48 -15.14
N ARG A 127 2.54 -16.92 -13.96
CA ARG A 127 2.07 -18.16 -13.31
C ARG A 127 0.61 -18.07 -12.88
N LEU A 128 0.17 -16.89 -12.45
CA LEU A 128 -1.24 -16.62 -12.09
C LEU A 128 -2.15 -16.50 -13.31
N GLY A 129 -1.59 -16.33 -14.51
CA GLY A 129 -2.35 -16.21 -15.76
C GLY A 129 -3.21 -14.95 -15.83
N ILE A 130 -2.79 -13.86 -15.16
CA ILE A 130 -3.53 -12.61 -15.10
C ILE A 130 -2.90 -11.54 -15.98
N ASP A 131 -3.72 -10.56 -16.38
CA ASP A 131 -3.29 -9.45 -17.21
C ASP A 131 -2.41 -8.46 -16.44
N ARG A 132 -1.63 -7.68 -17.20
CA ARG A 132 -0.79 -6.62 -16.67
C ARG A 132 -1.58 -5.62 -15.78
N SER A 133 -2.78 -5.26 -16.22
CA SER A 133 -3.64 -4.31 -15.50
C SER A 133 -4.14 -4.84 -14.15
N GLN A 134 -4.17 -6.18 -13.99
CA GLN A 134 -4.63 -6.86 -12.79
C GLN A 134 -3.48 -7.14 -11.78
N PHE A 135 -2.21 -6.96 -12.20
CA PHE A 135 -1.06 -7.08 -11.31
C PHE A 135 -0.46 -5.70 -11.05
N ILE A 136 -0.74 -5.15 -9.89
CA ILE A 136 -0.47 -3.77 -9.52
C ILE A 136 0.66 -3.71 -8.49
N LEU A 137 1.71 -2.94 -8.77
CA LEU A 137 2.72 -2.56 -7.79
C LEU A 137 2.42 -1.15 -7.28
N CYS A 138 1.94 -1.06 -6.04
CA CYS A 138 1.72 0.20 -5.34
C CYS A 138 3.02 0.60 -4.62
N CYS A 139 3.71 1.61 -5.14
CA CYS A 139 5.03 2.00 -4.64
C CYS A 139 5.00 3.42 -4.08
N THR A 140 5.45 3.61 -2.84
CA THR A 140 5.71 4.97 -2.32
C THR A 140 6.94 5.57 -2.99
N GLY A 141 7.01 6.91 -2.99
CA GLY A 141 8.15 7.62 -3.56
C GLY A 141 8.17 7.73 -5.10
N LEU A 142 7.20 7.14 -5.80
CA LEU A 142 6.99 7.36 -7.22
C LEU A 142 6.05 8.54 -7.47
N SER A 143 6.40 9.39 -8.45
CA SER A 143 5.41 10.29 -9.06
C SER A 143 4.52 9.50 -10.03
N ASP A 144 3.37 10.07 -10.41
CA ASP A 144 2.48 9.42 -11.38
C ASP A 144 3.16 9.27 -12.77
N GLU A 145 4.02 10.21 -13.16
CA GLU A 145 4.83 10.14 -14.38
C GLU A 145 5.83 8.98 -14.32
N GLN A 146 6.54 8.82 -13.19
CA GLN A 146 7.47 7.71 -13.01
C GLN A 146 6.74 6.37 -13.01
N ALA A 147 5.59 6.28 -12.35
CA ALA A 147 4.75 5.08 -12.34
C ALA A 147 4.27 4.72 -13.77
N ALA A 148 3.84 5.72 -14.55
CA ALA A 148 3.45 5.52 -15.94
C ALA A 148 4.64 5.06 -16.82
N GLY A 149 5.82 5.67 -16.65
CA GLY A 149 7.05 5.26 -17.35
C GLY A 149 7.43 3.81 -17.05
N LEU A 150 7.46 3.42 -15.77
CA LEU A 150 7.73 2.04 -15.37
C LEU A 150 6.68 1.06 -15.92
N SER A 151 5.41 1.44 -15.90
CA SER A 151 4.34 0.63 -16.50
C SER A 151 4.48 0.50 -18.01
N GLY A 152 5.08 1.47 -18.68
CA GLY A 152 5.42 1.38 -20.11
C GLY A 152 6.60 0.46 -20.42
N MET A 153 7.55 0.35 -19.50
CA MET A 153 8.76 -0.47 -19.64
C MET A 153 8.54 -1.94 -19.28
N TYR A 154 7.67 -2.20 -18.32
CA TYR A 154 7.46 -3.54 -17.78
C TYR A 154 6.01 -4.01 -18.02
N GLU A 155 5.83 -5.31 -18.10
CA GLU A 155 4.52 -5.98 -18.19
C GLU A 155 3.78 -6.03 -16.84
N LEU A 156 3.85 -4.93 -16.06
CA LEU A 156 3.26 -4.74 -14.74
C LEU A 156 2.63 -3.35 -14.67
N SER A 157 1.66 -3.15 -13.81
CA SER A 157 1.09 -1.83 -13.54
C SER A 157 1.71 -1.22 -12.30
N PHE A 158 2.45 -0.14 -12.45
CA PHE A 158 2.98 0.64 -11.33
C PHE A 158 2.05 1.80 -11.01
N VAL A 159 1.80 2.03 -9.74
CA VAL A 159 0.98 3.14 -9.26
C VAL A 159 1.60 3.80 -8.03
N SER A 160 1.44 5.11 -7.92
CA SER A 160 1.67 5.81 -6.66
C SER A 160 0.46 5.62 -5.74
N PRO A 161 0.58 5.77 -4.41
CA PRO A 161 -0.59 5.81 -3.53
C PRO A 161 -1.62 6.87 -3.92
N ALA A 162 -1.19 8.00 -4.47
CA ALA A 162 -2.08 9.06 -4.95
C ALA A 162 -2.83 8.66 -6.23
N GLY A 163 -2.15 8.00 -7.18
CA GLY A 163 -2.71 7.56 -8.45
C GLY A 163 -3.51 6.25 -8.37
N PHE A 164 -3.53 5.58 -7.22
CA PHE A 164 -4.09 4.24 -7.06
C PHE A 164 -5.57 4.15 -7.46
N VAL A 165 -6.42 5.05 -6.95
CA VAL A 165 -7.86 5.07 -7.26
C VAL A 165 -8.12 5.41 -8.74
N ALA A 166 -7.32 6.32 -9.31
CA ALA A 166 -7.44 6.67 -10.73
C ALA A 166 -7.08 5.48 -11.63
N HIS A 167 -6.12 4.64 -11.23
CA HIS A 167 -5.81 3.39 -11.92
C HIS A 167 -6.98 2.41 -11.88
N LEU A 168 -7.58 2.21 -10.72
CA LEU A 168 -8.75 1.33 -10.57
C LEU A 168 -9.93 1.79 -11.44
N SER A 169 -10.15 3.10 -11.56
CA SER A 169 -11.22 3.68 -12.39
C SER A 169 -11.01 3.47 -13.89
N LYS A 170 -9.81 3.10 -14.33
CA LYS A 170 -9.54 2.70 -15.72
C LYS A 170 -9.73 1.21 -15.95
N LEU A 171 -9.71 0.43 -14.87
CA LEU A 171 -9.79 -1.02 -14.91
C LEU A 171 -11.25 -1.51 -14.76
N PHE A 172 -12.05 -0.74 -14.04
CA PHE A 172 -13.44 -1.04 -13.63
C PHE A 172 -14.43 0.10 -13.92
#